data_10ecb2b7745bfa8dd8f231ea17d02f9d
#
_entry.id   10ecb2b7745bfa8dd8f231ea17d02f9d
#
_cell.length_a   1.000
_cell.length_b   1.000
_cell.length_c   1.000
_cell.angle_alpha   90.00
_cell.angle_beta   90.00
_cell.angle_gamma   90.00
#
_symmetry.space_group_name_H-M   'P 1'
#
loop_
_entity.id
_entity.type
_entity.pdbx_description
1 polymer ?
#
loop_
_entity_poly.entity_id
_entity_poly.type
_entity_poly.pdbx_seq_one_letter_code
_entity_poly.pdbx_strand_id
1 'polypeptide(L)'
;MVELTLPGPADVLAAAARIAAHATVTPVLRSRAMDALSGAHLHFKAEHLQRGGAFKFRGACNAVWALDEAQARHGVVTHSSGNHGAALALAAQSRGIPCHVVVPEGAVAAKLASIARHGATLWRCAPTQAAREAECARVQRDTGAVLVHPYADARVIAGQGTATLELLRQAGTALDVVVVPAGGGGLASGTLLALQQAAPGCELVLAEPAGAADTARSLAAGRRLVDFVPDTVCDGLRGALGEPNFALLHGKATAITVDDAATVAAMRLLWQVLKQVVEPSSATVLAAVLAQPARFAGRNVGLVLSGGNVDLDALPWMRA
;
A
#
# COMPACT_ATOMS: atom_id res chain seq x y z
N MET A 1 -13.00 -2.25 -25.53
CA MET A 1 -12.52 -1.61 -24.29
C MET A 1 -13.07 -2.42 -23.13
N VAL A 2 -12.23 -2.99 -22.27
CA VAL A 2 -12.70 -3.64 -21.04
C VAL A 2 -13.24 -2.52 -20.16
N GLU A 3 -14.51 -2.60 -19.78
CA GLU A 3 -15.14 -1.61 -18.91
C GLU A 3 -14.39 -1.61 -17.56
N LEU A 4 -13.88 -0.45 -17.16
CA LEU A 4 -13.10 -0.30 -15.93
C LEU A 4 -14.07 -0.35 -14.74
N THR A 5 -14.23 -1.51 -14.13
CA THR A 5 -15.08 -1.66 -12.95
C THR A 5 -14.38 -1.06 -11.74
N LEU A 6 -14.78 0.16 -11.36
CA LEU A 6 -14.25 0.84 -10.17
C LEU A 6 -14.99 0.34 -8.92
N PRO A 7 -14.28 0.07 -7.82
CA PRO A 7 -14.94 -0.19 -6.55
C PRO A 7 -15.56 1.07 -5.96
N GLY A 8 -16.62 0.90 -5.19
CA GLY A 8 -17.29 1.98 -4.45
C GLY A 8 -17.09 1.88 -2.94
N PRO A 9 -17.60 2.87 -2.17
CA PRO A 9 -17.52 2.88 -0.70
C PRO A 9 -18.12 1.63 -0.04
N ALA A 10 -19.20 1.08 -0.59
CA ALA A 10 -19.84 -0.15 -0.09
C ALA A 10 -18.93 -1.39 -0.20
N ASP A 11 -18.06 -1.43 -1.23
CA ASP A 11 -17.11 -2.55 -1.39
C ASP A 11 -16.08 -2.60 -0.28
N VAL A 12 -15.72 -1.44 0.30
CA VAL A 12 -14.80 -1.38 1.45
C VAL A 12 -15.46 -1.98 2.70
N LEU A 13 -16.77 -1.75 2.91
CA LEU A 13 -17.51 -2.38 4.02
C LEU A 13 -17.63 -3.90 3.81
N ALA A 14 -17.95 -4.32 2.59
CA ALA A 14 -18.01 -5.74 2.24
C ALA A 14 -16.64 -6.43 2.42
N ALA A 15 -15.55 -5.74 2.04
CA ALA A 15 -14.19 -6.20 2.27
C ALA A 15 -13.88 -6.30 3.78
N ALA A 16 -14.24 -5.31 4.58
CA ALA A 16 -14.03 -5.35 6.03
C ALA A 16 -14.73 -6.54 6.69
N ALA A 17 -15.97 -6.83 6.30
CA ALA A 17 -16.69 -8.01 6.79
C ALA A 17 -16.01 -9.31 6.34
N ARG A 18 -15.59 -9.39 5.06
CA ARG A 18 -14.96 -10.60 4.50
C ARG A 18 -13.63 -10.94 5.15
N ILE A 19 -12.77 -9.94 5.43
CA ILE A 19 -11.44 -10.20 5.99
C ILE A 19 -11.39 -10.18 7.52
N ALA A 20 -12.49 -9.94 8.21
CA ALA A 20 -12.53 -9.75 9.68
C ALA A 20 -11.94 -10.94 10.46
N ALA A 21 -12.12 -12.18 9.98
CA ALA A 21 -11.56 -13.37 10.63
C ALA A 21 -10.09 -13.66 10.21
N HIS A 22 -9.54 -12.92 9.27
CA HIS A 22 -8.28 -13.27 8.62
C HIS A 22 -7.19 -12.20 8.79
N ALA A 23 -7.57 -10.93 8.75
CA ALA A 23 -6.65 -9.80 8.94
C ALA A 23 -6.54 -9.42 10.42
N THR A 24 -5.37 -8.93 10.80
CA THR A 24 -5.16 -8.39 12.15
C THR A 24 -5.77 -7.00 12.25
N VAL A 25 -6.53 -6.73 13.30
CA VAL A 25 -6.91 -5.36 13.66
C VAL A 25 -5.67 -4.70 14.27
N THR A 26 -4.96 -3.91 13.46
CA THR A 26 -3.73 -3.25 13.89
C THR A 26 -4.03 -2.06 14.79
N PRO A 27 -3.16 -1.71 15.75
CA PRO A 27 -3.43 -0.59 16.65
C PRO A 27 -3.25 0.77 15.98
N VAL A 28 -3.84 1.81 16.61
CA VAL A 28 -3.49 3.22 16.39
C VAL A 28 -2.59 3.68 17.51
N LEU A 29 -1.40 4.14 17.17
CA LEU A 29 -0.39 4.60 18.13
C LEU A 29 -0.43 6.12 18.24
N ARG A 30 -0.08 6.64 19.41
CA ARG A 30 0.02 8.07 19.73
C ARG A 30 1.37 8.38 20.39
N SER A 31 1.86 9.60 20.17
CA SER A 31 3.09 10.05 20.83
C SER A 31 3.06 11.55 21.06
N ARG A 32 3.05 11.97 22.33
CA ARG A 32 3.12 13.40 22.69
C ARG A 32 4.37 14.08 22.14
N ALA A 33 5.48 13.35 22.05
CA ALA A 33 6.74 13.89 21.48
C ALA A 33 6.59 14.15 19.98
N MET A 34 5.89 13.27 19.25
CA MET A 34 5.61 13.48 17.82
C MET A 34 4.60 14.61 17.61
N ASP A 35 3.59 14.72 18.46
CA ASP A 35 2.61 15.80 18.42
C ASP A 35 3.33 17.16 18.63
N ALA A 36 4.21 17.27 19.63
CA ALA A 36 4.99 18.48 19.89
C ALA A 36 5.94 18.83 18.72
N LEU A 37 6.55 17.82 18.09
CA LEU A 37 7.46 18.02 16.96
C LEU A 37 6.72 18.51 15.70
N SER A 38 5.52 18.01 15.45
CA SER A 38 4.75 18.32 14.24
C SER A 38 3.81 19.52 14.40
N GLY A 39 3.44 19.86 15.65
CA GLY A 39 2.38 20.83 15.95
C GLY A 39 0.97 20.32 15.66
N ALA A 40 0.81 19.00 15.38
CA ALA A 40 -0.45 18.34 15.06
C ALA A 40 -0.76 17.22 16.06
N HIS A 41 -1.99 16.71 16.05
CA HIS A 41 -2.39 15.54 16.83
C HIS A 41 -2.31 14.29 15.96
N LEU A 42 -1.20 13.53 16.03
CA LEU A 42 -0.90 12.43 15.13
C LEU A 42 -1.48 11.10 15.63
N HIS A 43 -2.17 10.39 14.72
CA HIS A 43 -2.75 9.07 14.92
C HIS A 43 -2.12 8.09 13.93
N PHE A 44 -1.20 7.24 14.38
CA PHE A 44 -0.43 6.33 13.52
C PHE A 44 -1.13 4.97 13.41
N LYS A 45 -1.74 4.67 12.27
CA LYS A 45 -2.28 3.33 11.97
C LYS A 45 -1.13 2.38 11.65
N ALA A 46 -0.90 1.41 12.51
CA ALA A 46 0.30 0.57 12.52
C ALA A 46 0.20 -0.63 11.56
N GLU A 47 0.07 -0.40 10.24
CA GLU A 47 -0.07 -1.47 9.24
C GLU A 47 1.24 -2.27 9.02
N HIS A 48 2.38 -1.80 9.51
CA HIS A 48 3.61 -2.59 9.61
C HIS A 48 3.49 -3.78 10.59
N LEU A 49 2.49 -3.78 11.46
CA LEU A 49 2.14 -4.90 12.34
C LEU A 49 1.07 -5.84 11.75
N GLN A 50 0.62 -5.59 10.53
CA GLN A 50 -0.29 -6.48 9.83
C GLN A 50 0.42 -7.80 9.46
N ARG A 51 -0.32 -8.87 9.22
CA ARG A 51 0.19 -10.14 8.71
C ARG A 51 1.06 -9.90 7.46
N GLY A 52 2.22 -10.53 7.40
CA GLY A 52 3.20 -10.28 6.34
C GLY A 52 3.92 -8.93 6.43
N GLY A 53 3.77 -8.19 7.54
CA GLY A 53 4.51 -6.96 7.83
C GLY A 53 4.09 -5.75 7.01
N ALA A 54 2.92 -5.74 6.35
CA ALA A 54 2.43 -4.62 5.55
C ALA A 54 0.92 -4.67 5.30
N PHE A 55 0.31 -3.50 5.07
CA PHE A 55 -1.11 -3.34 4.71
C PHE A 55 -1.58 -4.22 3.55
N LYS A 56 -0.64 -4.62 2.70
CA LYS A 56 -0.90 -5.40 1.47
C LYS A 56 -1.70 -6.68 1.74
N PHE A 57 -1.56 -7.25 2.93
CA PHE A 57 -2.33 -8.44 3.31
C PHE A 57 -3.85 -8.22 3.25
N ARG A 58 -4.34 -7.02 3.57
CA ARG A 58 -5.78 -6.71 3.55
C ARG A 58 -6.38 -6.86 2.17
N GLY A 59 -5.77 -6.23 1.17
CA GLY A 59 -6.24 -6.33 -0.22
C GLY A 59 -6.03 -7.72 -0.82
N ALA A 60 -4.89 -8.36 -0.55
CA ALA A 60 -4.63 -9.73 -0.98
C ALA A 60 -5.63 -10.72 -0.37
N CYS A 61 -5.89 -10.59 0.94
CA CYS A 61 -6.89 -11.40 1.65
C CYS A 61 -8.28 -11.18 1.07
N ASN A 62 -8.71 -9.92 0.86
CA ASN A 62 -10.01 -9.64 0.28
C ASN A 62 -10.14 -10.24 -1.13
N ALA A 63 -9.12 -10.12 -1.99
CA ALA A 63 -9.13 -10.68 -3.33
C ALA A 63 -9.22 -12.21 -3.31
N VAL A 64 -8.43 -12.86 -2.45
CA VAL A 64 -8.43 -14.33 -2.31
C VAL A 64 -9.77 -14.84 -1.79
N TRP A 65 -10.32 -14.24 -0.72
CA TRP A 65 -11.57 -14.69 -0.10
C TRP A 65 -12.83 -14.25 -0.87
N ALA A 66 -12.69 -13.40 -1.89
CA ALA A 66 -13.79 -13.04 -2.81
C ALA A 66 -13.93 -14.03 -3.99
N LEU A 67 -13.00 -14.94 -4.19
CA LEU A 67 -13.09 -15.96 -5.23
C LEU A 67 -14.19 -16.98 -4.90
N ASP A 68 -14.96 -17.39 -5.92
CA ASP A 68 -15.79 -18.58 -5.80
C ASP A 68 -14.92 -19.86 -5.78
N GLU A 69 -15.54 -21.01 -5.50
CA GLU A 69 -14.82 -22.28 -5.39
C GLU A 69 -14.23 -22.76 -6.72
N ALA A 70 -14.82 -22.41 -7.86
CA ALA A 70 -14.30 -22.77 -9.18
C ALA A 70 -13.02 -21.97 -9.48
N GLN A 71 -13.03 -20.67 -9.20
CA GLN A 71 -11.85 -19.81 -9.31
C GLN A 71 -10.76 -20.20 -8.31
N ALA A 72 -11.12 -20.48 -7.07
CA ALA A 72 -10.19 -20.83 -6.00
C ALA A 72 -9.37 -22.09 -6.29
N ARG A 73 -9.97 -23.09 -6.96
CA ARG A 73 -9.26 -24.33 -7.36
C ARG A 73 -8.08 -24.07 -8.29
N HIS A 74 -8.16 -23.06 -9.14
CA HIS A 74 -7.08 -22.67 -10.04
C HIS A 74 -6.06 -21.75 -9.35
N GLY A 75 -6.42 -21.19 -8.20
CA GLY A 75 -5.56 -20.31 -7.41
C GLY A 75 -5.44 -18.90 -7.98
N VAL A 76 -4.37 -18.23 -7.57
CA VAL A 76 -4.12 -16.83 -7.90
C VAL A 76 -2.74 -16.62 -8.50
N VAL A 77 -2.60 -15.56 -9.31
CA VAL A 77 -1.31 -15.13 -9.88
C VAL A 77 -1.12 -13.63 -9.72
N THR A 78 0.12 -13.20 -9.50
CA THR A 78 0.51 -11.78 -9.49
C THR A 78 1.94 -11.57 -10.00
N HIS A 79 2.28 -10.32 -10.33
CA HIS A 79 3.65 -9.92 -10.73
C HIS A 79 4.26 -8.95 -9.70
N SER A 80 4.59 -9.44 -8.52
CA SER A 80 5.21 -8.60 -7.48
C SER A 80 6.23 -9.39 -6.66
N SER A 81 7.48 -8.93 -6.65
CA SER A 81 8.55 -9.48 -5.80
C SER A 81 8.62 -8.86 -4.39
N GLY A 82 7.73 -7.93 -4.04
CA GLY A 82 7.71 -7.22 -2.75
C GLY A 82 6.51 -7.60 -1.87
N ASN A 83 6.09 -6.64 -1.03
CA ASN A 83 5.04 -6.82 -0.02
C ASN A 83 3.74 -7.43 -0.57
N HIS A 84 3.35 -7.13 -1.83
CA HIS A 84 2.12 -7.70 -2.38
C HIS A 84 2.27 -9.18 -2.73
N GLY A 85 3.41 -9.58 -3.34
CA GLY A 85 3.65 -11.00 -3.64
C GLY A 85 3.66 -11.86 -2.38
N ALA A 86 4.34 -11.41 -1.32
CA ALA A 86 4.35 -12.09 -0.03
C ALA A 86 2.96 -12.13 0.62
N ALA A 87 2.21 -11.03 0.55
CA ALA A 87 0.86 -10.96 1.09
C ALA A 87 -0.12 -11.88 0.36
N LEU A 88 -0.03 -11.94 -0.98
CA LEU A 88 -0.89 -12.83 -1.77
C LEU A 88 -0.56 -14.30 -1.51
N ALA A 89 0.73 -14.65 -1.43
CA ALA A 89 1.16 -16.00 -1.08
C ALA A 89 0.62 -16.42 0.30
N LEU A 90 0.74 -15.55 1.31
CA LEU A 90 0.21 -15.80 2.66
C LEU A 90 -1.33 -15.94 2.67
N ALA A 91 -2.04 -15.10 1.91
CA ALA A 91 -3.49 -15.17 1.83
C ALA A 91 -3.95 -16.47 1.14
N ALA A 92 -3.31 -16.83 0.04
CA ALA A 92 -3.57 -18.09 -0.68
C ALA A 92 -3.28 -19.32 0.19
N GLN A 93 -2.14 -19.33 0.89
CA GLN A 93 -1.79 -20.37 1.88
C GLN A 93 -2.89 -20.51 2.95
N SER A 94 -3.38 -19.37 3.46
CA SER A 94 -4.42 -19.38 4.51
C SER A 94 -5.76 -19.98 4.02
N ARG A 95 -6.06 -19.87 2.72
CA ARG A 95 -7.25 -20.47 2.09
C ARG A 95 -6.97 -21.89 1.54
N GLY A 96 -5.73 -22.33 1.50
CA GLY A 96 -5.35 -23.63 0.95
C GLY A 96 -5.44 -23.72 -0.58
N ILE A 97 -5.19 -22.61 -1.29
CA ILE A 97 -5.26 -22.53 -2.76
C ILE A 97 -3.88 -22.27 -3.38
N PRO A 98 -3.67 -22.66 -4.66
CA PRO A 98 -2.43 -22.39 -5.37
C PRO A 98 -2.12 -20.89 -5.49
N CYS A 99 -0.82 -20.53 -5.42
CA CYS A 99 -0.36 -19.17 -5.64
C CYS A 99 0.84 -19.16 -6.58
N HIS A 100 0.78 -18.33 -7.60
CA HIS A 100 1.84 -18.12 -8.58
C HIS A 100 2.31 -16.67 -8.51
N VAL A 101 3.64 -16.47 -8.39
CA VAL A 101 4.21 -15.12 -8.31
C VAL A 101 5.27 -14.95 -9.38
N VAL A 102 5.02 -14.04 -10.31
CA VAL A 102 5.99 -13.66 -11.34
C VAL A 102 6.97 -12.64 -10.76
N VAL A 103 8.25 -12.97 -10.85
CA VAL A 103 9.34 -12.19 -10.26
C VAL A 103 10.44 -11.91 -11.29
N PRO A 104 11.03 -10.70 -11.29
CA PRO A 104 12.11 -10.42 -12.22
C PRO A 104 13.38 -11.19 -11.83
N GLU A 105 14.19 -11.51 -12.84
CA GLU A 105 15.58 -11.91 -12.62
C GLU A 105 16.32 -10.83 -11.83
N GLY A 106 17.20 -11.25 -10.92
CA GLY A 106 17.91 -10.32 -10.04
C GLY A 106 17.10 -9.75 -8.86
N ALA A 107 15.85 -10.23 -8.64
CA ALA A 107 15.11 -9.85 -7.43
C ALA A 107 15.85 -10.27 -6.14
N VAL A 108 15.76 -9.44 -5.10
CA VAL A 108 16.45 -9.62 -3.81
C VAL A 108 16.07 -10.96 -3.18
N ALA A 109 17.06 -11.79 -2.88
CA ALA A 109 16.87 -13.16 -2.39
C ALA A 109 16.00 -13.25 -1.12
N ALA A 110 16.16 -12.32 -0.17
CA ALA A 110 15.37 -12.27 1.04
C ALA A 110 13.87 -12.05 0.76
N LYS A 111 13.54 -11.20 -0.24
CA LYS A 111 12.14 -10.98 -0.68
C LYS A 111 11.55 -12.24 -1.33
N LEU A 112 12.34 -12.93 -2.17
CA LEU A 112 11.90 -14.19 -2.78
C LEU A 112 11.70 -15.30 -1.75
N ALA A 113 12.58 -15.39 -0.77
CA ALA A 113 12.46 -16.35 0.35
C ALA A 113 11.17 -16.08 1.17
N SER A 114 10.81 -14.82 1.37
CA SER A 114 9.56 -14.45 2.05
C SER A 114 8.33 -14.94 1.29
N ILE A 115 8.32 -14.84 -0.04
CA ILE A 115 7.22 -15.34 -0.88
C ILE A 115 7.18 -16.87 -0.88
N ALA A 116 8.34 -17.53 -1.10
CA ALA A 116 8.44 -18.97 -1.16
C ALA A 116 8.07 -19.67 0.16
N ARG A 117 8.34 -19.02 1.31
CA ARG A 117 7.96 -19.52 2.64
C ARG A 117 6.47 -19.81 2.77
N HIS A 118 5.64 -19.11 2.01
CA HIS A 118 4.20 -19.28 1.98
C HIS A 118 3.72 -20.24 0.87
N GLY A 119 4.62 -21.05 0.30
CA GLY A 119 4.27 -22.09 -0.66
C GLY A 119 3.93 -21.61 -2.07
N ALA A 120 4.24 -20.36 -2.41
CA ALA A 120 4.00 -19.86 -3.76
C ALA A 120 5.01 -20.41 -4.78
N THR A 121 4.54 -20.74 -5.99
CA THR A 121 5.38 -21.06 -7.14
C THR A 121 5.92 -19.79 -7.76
N LEU A 122 7.26 -19.68 -7.85
CA LEU A 122 7.93 -18.53 -8.44
C LEU A 122 8.19 -18.74 -9.94
N TRP A 123 7.77 -17.77 -10.75
CA TRP A 123 8.01 -17.72 -12.19
C TRP A 123 8.95 -16.55 -12.51
N ARG A 124 10.08 -16.83 -13.18
CA ARG A 124 11.08 -15.81 -13.47
C ARG A 124 10.85 -15.18 -14.83
N CYS A 125 11.11 -13.87 -14.94
CA CYS A 125 11.02 -13.11 -16.18
C CYS A 125 12.12 -12.05 -16.26
N ALA A 126 12.30 -11.45 -17.44
CA ALA A 126 13.18 -10.30 -17.59
C ALA A 126 12.73 -9.12 -16.70
N PRO A 127 13.66 -8.22 -16.27
CA PRO A 127 13.37 -7.17 -15.27
C PRO A 127 12.65 -5.95 -15.87
N THR A 128 11.70 -6.17 -16.79
CA THR A 128 10.88 -5.12 -17.38
C THR A 128 9.39 -5.28 -17.00
N GLN A 129 8.64 -4.20 -17.01
CA GLN A 129 7.20 -4.26 -16.75
C GLN A 129 6.47 -5.13 -17.78
N ALA A 130 6.78 -4.94 -19.07
CA ALA A 130 6.19 -5.72 -20.16
C ALA A 130 6.45 -7.23 -20.02
N ALA A 131 7.68 -7.63 -19.62
CA ALA A 131 8.01 -9.04 -19.40
C ALA A 131 7.24 -9.63 -18.21
N ARG A 132 7.06 -8.87 -17.12
CA ARG A 132 6.27 -9.30 -15.97
C ARG A 132 4.81 -9.53 -16.34
N GLU A 133 4.21 -8.63 -17.11
CA GLU A 133 2.83 -8.72 -17.56
C GLU A 133 2.64 -9.89 -18.55
N ALA A 134 3.55 -10.04 -19.52
CA ALA A 134 3.51 -11.13 -20.50
C ALA A 134 3.64 -12.50 -19.81
N GLU A 135 4.59 -12.64 -18.88
CA GLU A 135 4.77 -13.90 -18.14
C GLU A 135 3.57 -14.18 -17.22
N CYS A 136 3.00 -13.16 -16.57
CA CYS A 136 1.79 -13.30 -15.76
C CYS A 136 0.61 -13.79 -16.62
N ALA A 137 0.42 -13.21 -17.81
CA ALA A 137 -0.60 -13.66 -18.75
C ALA A 137 -0.37 -15.09 -19.25
N ARG A 138 0.90 -15.52 -19.43
CA ARG A 138 1.24 -16.90 -19.77
C ARG A 138 0.84 -17.84 -18.63
N VAL A 139 1.25 -17.54 -17.39
CA VAL A 139 0.91 -18.36 -16.22
C VAL A 139 -0.60 -18.46 -16.04
N GLN A 140 -1.35 -17.37 -16.25
CA GLN A 140 -2.82 -17.42 -16.21
C GLN A 140 -3.41 -18.41 -17.23
N ARG A 141 -2.93 -18.39 -18.47
CA ARG A 141 -3.42 -19.33 -19.50
C ARG A 141 -3.10 -20.78 -19.16
N ASP A 142 -1.89 -21.03 -18.64
CA ASP A 142 -1.40 -22.37 -18.38
C ASP A 142 -2.05 -23.00 -17.14
N THR A 143 -2.43 -22.19 -16.13
CA THR A 143 -2.93 -22.67 -14.83
C THR A 143 -4.41 -22.38 -14.60
N GLY A 144 -4.99 -21.44 -15.32
CA GLY A 144 -6.34 -20.91 -15.05
C GLY A 144 -6.39 -19.97 -13.83
N ALA A 145 -5.24 -19.64 -13.20
CA ALA A 145 -5.16 -18.83 -12.00
C ALA A 145 -5.73 -17.41 -12.23
N VAL A 146 -6.41 -16.88 -11.22
CA VAL A 146 -7.00 -15.53 -11.26
C VAL A 146 -5.92 -14.49 -11.00
N LEU A 147 -5.79 -13.52 -11.90
CA LEU A 147 -4.89 -12.37 -11.69
C LEU A 147 -5.36 -11.52 -10.51
N VAL A 148 -4.45 -11.26 -9.59
CA VAL A 148 -4.62 -10.29 -8.49
C VAL A 148 -3.58 -9.20 -8.65
N HIS A 149 -3.99 -8.09 -9.31
CA HIS A 149 -3.08 -6.98 -9.59
C HIS A 149 -2.71 -6.24 -8.29
N PRO A 150 -1.42 -5.86 -8.08
CA PRO A 150 -0.91 -5.31 -6.81
C PRO A 150 -1.62 -4.07 -6.27
N TYR A 151 -2.34 -3.32 -7.12
CA TYR A 151 -3.00 -2.05 -6.77
C TYR A 151 -4.15 -1.63 -7.68
N ALA A 152 -4.36 -2.26 -8.86
CA ALA A 152 -5.40 -1.89 -9.83
C ALA A 152 -6.60 -2.85 -9.82
N ASP A 153 -6.59 -3.90 -9.01
CA ASP A 153 -7.72 -4.82 -8.81
C ASP A 153 -8.73 -4.19 -7.84
N ALA A 154 -9.99 -4.12 -8.23
CA ALA A 154 -11.07 -3.54 -7.42
C ALA A 154 -11.17 -4.18 -6.02
N ARG A 155 -10.98 -5.51 -5.93
CA ARG A 155 -10.99 -6.26 -4.66
C ARG A 155 -9.80 -5.87 -3.79
N VAL A 156 -8.62 -5.66 -4.40
CA VAL A 156 -7.43 -5.20 -3.68
C VAL A 156 -7.65 -3.79 -3.16
N ILE A 157 -8.13 -2.86 -3.99
CA ILE A 157 -8.43 -1.47 -3.59
C ILE A 157 -9.39 -1.44 -2.40
N ALA A 158 -10.52 -2.16 -2.50
CA ALA A 158 -11.50 -2.23 -1.43
C ALA A 158 -10.91 -2.79 -0.12
N GLY A 159 -10.13 -3.87 -0.21
CA GLY A 159 -9.45 -4.46 0.95
C GLY A 159 -8.48 -3.51 1.64
N GLN A 160 -7.74 -2.68 0.89
CA GLN A 160 -6.81 -1.70 1.46
C GLN A 160 -7.54 -0.60 2.25
N GLY A 161 -8.74 -0.20 1.82
CA GLY A 161 -9.57 0.80 2.52
C GLY A 161 -9.97 0.39 3.93
N THR A 162 -9.95 -0.91 4.24
CA THR A 162 -10.30 -1.41 5.58
C THR A 162 -9.35 -0.91 6.68
N ALA A 163 -8.09 -0.60 6.34
CA ALA A 163 -7.15 0.01 7.27
C ALA A 163 -7.63 1.38 7.75
N THR A 164 -8.17 2.19 6.84
CA THR A 164 -8.71 3.51 7.15
C THR A 164 -10.02 3.42 7.92
N LEU A 165 -10.91 2.46 7.62
CA LEU A 165 -12.11 2.23 8.45
C LEU A 165 -11.76 1.91 9.90
N GLU A 166 -10.73 1.10 10.12
CA GLU A 166 -10.24 0.81 11.47
C GLU A 166 -9.64 2.06 12.13
N LEU A 167 -8.81 2.82 11.39
CA LEU A 167 -8.22 4.07 11.89
C LEU A 167 -9.30 5.04 12.37
N LEU A 168 -10.34 5.28 11.57
CA LEU A 168 -11.45 6.18 11.93
C LEU A 168 -12.18 5.75 13.19
N ARG A 169 -12.38 4.43 13.38
CA ARG A 169 -13.03 3.88 14.58
C ARG A 169 -12.14 3.98 15.83
N GLN A 170 -10.82 3.79 15.66
CA GLN A 170 -9.84 3.72 16.74
C GLN A 170 -9.29 5.09 17.17
N ALA A 171 -9.41 6.12 16.34
CA ALA A 171 -8.87 7.45 16.63
C ALA A 171 -9.49 8.11 17.88
N GLY A 172 -10.74 7.77 18.21
CA GLY A 172 -11.45 8.34 19.35
C GLY A 172 -11.85 9.81 19.21
N THR A 173 -11.55 10.39 18.04
CA THR A 173 -11.90 11.76 17.64
C THR A 173 -12.12 11.81 16.13
N ALA A 174 -12.81 12.83 15.63
CA ALA A 174 -12.87 13.08 14.19
C ALA A 174 -11.48 13.44 13.67
N LEU A 175 -11.09 12.83 12.55
CA LEU A 175 -9.85 13.18 11.85
C LEU A 175 -10.13 14.25 10.82
N ASP A 176 -9.29 15.27 10.77
CA ASP A 176 -9.36 16.35 9.79
C ASP A 176 -8.68 15.94 8.46
N VAL A 177 -7.65 15.10 8.58
CA VAL A 177 -6.82 14.65 7.45
C VAL A 177 -6.38 13.21 7.66
N VAL A 178 -6.35 12.42 6.58
CA VAL A 178 -5.63 11.16 6.54
C VAL A 178 -4.51 11.26 5.50
N VAL A 179 -3.27 10.92 5.90
CA VAL A 179 -2.10 10.91 5.04
C VAL A 179 -1.70 9.46 4.78
N VAL A 180 -1.56 9.09 3.52
CA VAL A 180 -1.15 7.74 3.10
C VAL A 180 -0.01 7.80 2.08
N PRO A 181 0.90 6.83 2.04
CA PRO A 181 1.92 6.78 1.01
C PRO A 181 1.29 6.45 -0.35
N ALA A 182 1.79 7.09 -1.40
CA ALA A 182 1.36 6.88 -2.78
C ALA A 182 2.47 6.25 -3.63
N GLY A 183 2.15 5.15 -4.27
CA GLY A 183 2.83 4.52 -5.39
C GLY A 183 1.76 4.18 -6.41
N GLY A 184 1.52 2.91 -6.75
CA GLY A 184 0.46 2.52 -7.69
C GLY A 184 -0.98 2.91 -7.30
N GLY A 185 -1.21 3.50 -6.12
CA GLY A 185 -2.47 4.15 -5.73
C GLY A 185 -3.51 3.26 -5.01
N GLY A 186 -3.27 1.95 -4.84
CA GLY A 186 -4.28 1.04 -4.28
C GLY A 186 -4.69 1.38 -2.84
N LEU A 187 -3.72 1.72 -1.95
CA LEU A 187 -4.02 2.17 -0.59
C LEU A 187 -4.73 3.53 -0.60
N ALA A 188 -4.25 4.47 -1.41
CA ALA A 188 -4.82 5.81 -1.53
C ALA A 188 -6.28 5.75 -1.99
N SER A 189 -6.57 4.97 -3.04
CA SER A 189 -7.93 4.78 -3.55
C SER A 189 -8.85 4.11 -2.52
N GLY A 190 -8.37 3.06 -1.87
CA GLY A 190 -9.12 2.40 -0.80
C GLY A 190 -9.39 3.34 0.39
N THR A 191 -8.40 4.16 0.76
CA THR A 191 -8.56 5.19 1.79
C THR A 191 -9.62 6.22 1.39
N LEU A 192 -9.59 6.73 0.15
CA LEU A 192 -10.61 7.65 -0.34
C LEU A 192 -12.02 7.06 -0.19
N LEU A 193 -12.22 5.83 -0.63
CA LEU A 193 -13.52 5.16 -0.54
C LEU A 193 -13.97 4.97 0.91
N ALA A 194 -13.05 4.64 1.81
CA ALA A 194 -13.34 4.54 3.24
C ALA A 194 -13.72 5.89 3.85
N LEU A 195 -13.05 6.99 3.47
CA LEU A 195 -13.38 8.34 3.90
C LEU A 195 -14.75 8.77 3.39
N GLN A 196 -15.05 8.54 2.10
CA GLN A 196 -16.37 8.81 1.52
C GLN A 196 -17.50 8.08 2.26
N GLN A 197 -17.20 6.87 2.76
CA GLN A 197 -18.17 6.05 3.50
C GLN A 197 -18.39 6.53 4.93
N ALA A 198 -17.32 6.90 5.65
CA ALA A 198 -17.36 7.03 7.10
C ALA A 198 -16.93 8.40 7.65
N ALA A 199 -16.28 9.24 6.82
CA ALA A 199 -15.82 10.58 7.20
C ALA A 199 -15.69 11.51 5.98
N PRO A 200 -16.79 11.85 5.28
CA PRO A 200 -16.75 12.56 4.00
C PRO A 200 -16.11 13.96 4.08
N GLY A 201 -16.03 14.55 5.28
CA GLY A 201 -15.35 15.84 5.51
C GLY A 201 -13.84 15.72 5.78
N CYS A 202 -13.30 14.50 5.90
CA CYS A 202 -11.88 14.29 6.15
C CYS A 202 -11.07 14.38 4.85
N GLU A 203 -10.02 15.20 4.86
CA GLU A 203 -9.15 15.40 3.71
C GLU A 203 -8.26 14.18 3.47
N LEU A 204 -8.04 13.79 2.20
CA LEU A 204 -7.03 12.81 1.81
C LEU A 204 -5.78 13.48 1.25
N VAL A 205 -4.65 13.23 1.88
CA VAL A 205 -3.32 13.68 1.43
C VAL A 205 -2.48 12.46 1.07
N LEU A 206 -1.83 12.52 -0.08
CA LEU A 206 -0.92 11.50 -0.57
C LEU A 206 0.52 11.94 -0.31
N ALA A 207 1.31 11.11 0.34
CA ALA A 207 2.74 11.35 0.54
C ALA A 207 3.51 10.53 -0.51
N GLU A 208 4.32 11.18 -1.33
CA GLU A 208 5.01 10.56 -2.45
C GLU A 208 6.49 10.97 -2.46
N PRO A 209 7.43 10.03 -2.74
CA PRO A 209 8.83 10.40 -2.86
C PRO A 209 9.07 11.25 -4.12
N ALA A 210 9.86 12.31 -4.01
CA ALA A 210 10.16 13.22 -5.11
C ALA A 210 10.78 12.51 -6.32
N GLY A 211 11.61 11.47 -6.07
CA GLY A 211 12.20 10.65 -7.12
C GLY A 211 11.23 9.67 -7.81
N ALA A 212 9.95 9.63 -7.38
CA ALA A 212 8.88 8.83 -8.01
C ALA A 212 7.53 9.56 -7.92
N ALA A 213 7.50 10.84 -8.30
CA ALA A 213 6.38 11.77 -8.12
C ALA A 213 5.39 11.74 -9.30
N ASP A 214 5.06 10.58 -9.80
CA ASP A 214 4.12 10.43 -10.92
C ASP A 214 2.67 10.71 -10.53
N THR A 215 2.26 10.39 -9.30
CA THR A 215 0.91 10.67 -8.79
C THR A 215 0.69 12.17 -8.67
N ALA A 216 1.60 12.91 -8.02
CA ALA A 216 1.50 14.36 -7.88
C ALA A 216 1.42 15.04 -9.25
N ARG A 217 2.29 14.63 -10.18
CA ARG A 217 2.30 15.14 -11.57
C ARG A 217 1.03 14.79 -12.32
N SER A 218 0.51 13.58 -12.16
CA SER A 218 -0.72 13.13 -12.81
C SER A 218 -1.94 13.92 -12.33
N LEU A 219 -2.07 14.11 -11.01
CA LEU A 219 -3.17 14.88 -10.42
C LEU A 219 -3.14 16.35 -10.86
N ALA A 220 -1.95 16.97 -10.88
CA ALA A 220 -1.77 18.33 -11.34
C ALA A 220 -2.06 18.51 -12.84
N ALA A 221 -1.68 17.52 -13.66
CA ALA A 221 -1.88 17.56 -15.11
C ALA A 221 -3.31 17.17 -15.56
N GLY A 222 -4.15 16.67 -14.67
CA GLY A 222 -5.47 16.15 -15.02
C GLY A 222 -5.48 14.92 -15.92
N ARG A 223 -4.33 14.26 -16.06
CA ARG A 223 -4.15 13.02 -16.85
C ARG A 223 -3.06 12.17 -16.27
N ARG A 224 -3.19 10.86 -16.40
CA ARG A 224 -2.21 9.90 -15.89
C ARG A 224 -0.87 10.01 -16.65
N LEU A 225 0.22 10.18 -15.90
CA LEU A 225 1.59 10.26 -16.41
C LEU A 225 2.36 9.05 -15.89
N VAL A 226 2.79 8.16 -16.78
CA VAL A 226 3.45 6.89 -16.43
C VAL A 226 4.87 6.78 -16.99
N ASP A 227 5.29 7.79 -17.76
CA ASP A 227 6.63 7.86 -18.33
C ASP A 227 7.58 8.52 -17.32
N PHE A 228 8.17 7.69 -16.47
CA PHE A 228 9.18 8.09 -15.50
C PHE A 228 10.04 6.90 -15.08
N VAL A 229 11.25 7.19 -14.64
CA VAL A 229 12.15 6.21 -14.04
C VAL A 229 12.23 6.53 -12.56
N PRO A 230 11.73 5.63 -11.67
CA PRO A 230 11.74 5.91 -10.24
C PRO A 230 13.16 5.81 -9.67
N ASP A 231 13.58 6.87 -8.97
CA ASP A 231 14.85 6.96 -8.25
C ASP A 231 14.59 7.38 -6.80
N THR A 232 14.42 6.38 -5.92
CA THR A 232 14.11 6.61 -4.50
C THR A 232 14.45 5.38 -3.66
N VAL A 233 14.74 5.60 -2.36
CA VAL A 233 14.87 4.53 -1.34
C VAL A 233 13.55 3.87 -1.01
N CYS A 234 12.41 4.47 -1.38
CA CYS A 234 11.06 3.97 -1.13
C CYS A 234 10.67 2.88 -2.13
N ASP A 235 11.23 1.69 -1.99
CA ASP A 235 11.04 0.59 -2.95
C ASP A 235 9.58 0.16 -3.13
N GLY A 236 8.72 0.33 -2.13
CA GLY A 236 7.27 0.07 -2.20
C GLY A 236 6.48 1.12 -2.99
N LEU A 237 7.09 2.26 -3.36
CA LEU A 237 6.43 3.39 -4.03
C LEU A 237 6.95 3.67 -5.44
N ARG A 238 7.69 2.72 -6.04
CA ARG A 238 8.26 2.86 -7.40
C ARG A 238 7.27 2.53 -8.53
N GLY A 239 6.08 2.04 -8.19
CA GLY A 239 5.07 1.66 -9.18
C GLY A 239 4.25 2.87 -9.64
N ALA A 240 4.07 3.03 -10.96
CA ALA A 240 3.23 4.07 -11.52
C ALA A 240 1.78 3.98 -11.07
N LEU A 241 1.12 5.14 -10.92
CA LEU A 241 -0.29 5.25 -10.58
C LEU A 241 -1.16 4.44 -11.56
N GLY A 242 -1.96 3.52 -11.03
CA GLY A 242 -2.88 2.71 -11.82
C GLY A 242 -3.99 3.55 -12.45
N GLU A 243 -4.51 3.10 -13.59
CA GLU A 243 -5.60 3.81 -14.28
C GLU A 243 -6.88 3.92 -13.41
N PRO A 244 -7.37 2.82 -12.76
CA PRO A 244 -8.52 2.93 -11.87
C PRO A 244 -8.24 3.84 -10.67
N ASN A 245 -7.00 3.86 -10.19
CA ASN A 245 -6.61 4.69 -9.06
C ASN A 245 -6.59 6.18 -9.42
N PHE A 246 -6.09 6.52 -10.62
CA PHE A 246 -6.18 7.88 -11.12
C PHE A 246 -7.64 8.34 -11.25
N ALA A 247 -8.50 7.51 -11.83
CA ALA A 247 -9.93 7.83 -11.99
C ALA A 247 -10.64 8.07 -10.64
N LEU A 248 -10.26 7.33 -9.59
CA LEU A 248 -10.79 7.51 -8.24
C LEU A 248 -10.25 8.78 -7.58
N LEU A 249 -8.94 9.05 -7.67
CA LEU A 249 -8.23 10.06 -6.88
C LEU A 249 -8.26 11.47 -7.49
N HIS A 250 -8.35 11.58 -8.82
CA HIS A 250 -8.33 12.87 -9.52
C HIS A 250 -9.45 13.80 -9.03
N GLY A 251 -9.10 15.02 -8.66
CA GLY A 251 -10.02 16.02 -8.10
C GLY A 251 -10.51 15.75 -6.67
N LYS A 252 -10.01 14.67 -6.00
CA LYS A 252 -10.48 14.26 -4.66
C LYS A 252 -9.35 14.08 -3.64
N ALA A 253 -8.10 14.13 -4.07
CA ALA A 253 -6.93 14.00 -3.20
C ALA A 253 -5.89 15.04 -3.59
N THR A 254 -5.07 15.44 -2.62
CA THR A 254 -3.88 16.28 -2.84
C THR A 254 -2.62 15.47 -2.59
N ALA A 255 -1.50 15.83 -3.23
CA ALA A 255 -0.23 15.15 -3.04
C ALA A 255 0.85 16.09 -2.49
N ILE A 256 1.68 15.56 -1.60
CA ILE A 256 2.88 16.22 -1.07
C ILE A 256 4.07 15.33 -1.44
N THR A 257 5.03 15.89 -2.15
CA THR A 257 6.28 15.20 -2.47
C THR A 257 7.34 15.48 -1.41
N VAL A 258 8.11 14.44 -1.06
CA VAL A 258 9.21 14.51 -0.09
C VAL A 258 10.47 13.88 -0.68
N ASP A 259 11.62 14.42 -0.37
CA ASP A 259 12.89 13.83 -0.79
C ASP A 259 13.27 12.61 0.09
N ASP A 260 14.26 11.85 -0.38
CA ASP A 260 14.73 10.66 0.32
C ASP A 260 15.40 11.02 1.65
N ALA A 261 16.07 12.17 1.76
CA ALA A 261 16.71 12.61 3.00
C ALA A 261 15.67 12.89 4.09
N ALA A 262 14.61 13.63 3.78
CA ALA A 262 13.48 13.86 4.68
C ALA A 262 12.78 12.56 5.07
N THR A 263 12.60 11.65 4.11
CA THR A 263 12.02 10.32 4.35
C THR A 263 12.85 9.48 5.31
N VAL A 264 14.18 9.44 5.12
CA VAL A 264 15.11 8.72 6.01
C VAL A 264 15.13 9.35 7.40
N ALA A 265 15.11 10.68 7.51
CA ALA A 265 15.03 11.38 8.79
C ALA A 265 13.72 11.04 9.53
N ALA A 266 12.59 11.05 8.84
CA ALA A 266 11.29 10.65 9.41
C ALA A 266 11.27 9.17 9.83
N MET A 267 11.89 8.29 9.04
CA MET A 267 12.04 6.88 9.39
C MET A 267 12.81 6.71 10.70
N ARG A 268 13.93 7.42 10.88
CA ARG A 268 14.69 7.41 12.12
C ARG A 268 13.87 7.90 13.32
N LEU A 269 13.07 8.96 13.15
CA LEU A 269 12.17 9.45 14.19
C LEU A 269 11.14 8.38 14.61
N LEU A 270 10.51 7.70 13.64
CA LEU A 270 9.58 6.61 13.92
C LEU A 270 10.25 5.48 14.72
N TRP A 271 11.47 5.11 14.38
CA TRP A 271 12.22 4.10 15.12
C TRP A 271 12.64 4.58 16.53
N GLN A 272 13.17 5.83 16.63
CA GLN A 272 13.74 6.35 17.88
C GLN A 272 12.69 6.83 18.87
N VAL A 273 11.60 7.45 18.40
CA VAL A 273 10.59 8.08 19.25
C VAL A 273 9.38 7.20 19.41
N LEU A 274 8.80 6.71 18.29
CA LEU A 274 7.60 5.85 18.32
C LEU A 274 7.95 4.38 18.61
N LYS A 275 9.24 3.99 18.52
CA LYS A 275 9.74 2.62 18.74
C LYS A 275 9.15 1.62 17.75
N GLN A 276 8.90 2.06 16.52
CA GLN A 276 8.31 1.23 15.46
C GLN A 276 9.31 1.04 14.32
N VAL A 277 9.55 -0.23 13.96
CA VAL A 277 10.37 -0.59 12.80
C VAL A 277 9.50 -0.47 11.55
N VAL A 278 9.75 0.54 10.75
CA VAL A 278 9.02 0.81 9.49
C VAL A 278 10.01 0.88 8.32
N GLU A 279 9.54 0.54 7.13
CA GLU A 279 10.29 0.69 5.86
C GLU A 279 10.26 2.15 5.37
N PRO A 280 11.20 2.59 4.49
CA PRO A 280 11.24 3.96 3.97
C PRO A 280 9.90 4.42 3.39
N SER A 281 9.26 3.58 2.57
CA SER A 281 7.94 3.85 1.98
C SER A 281 6.88 4.26 3.01
N SER A 282 6.96 3.69 4.20
CA SER A 282 6.04 3.98 5.30
C SER A 282 6.31 5.32 5.98
N ALA A 283 7.56 5.78 5.95
CA ALA A 283 7.99 7.01 6.62
C ALA A 283 7.62 8.29 5.85
N THR A 284 7.30 8.19 4.56
CA THR A 284 6.93 9.32 3.71
C THR A 284 5.77 10.12 4.29
N VAL A 285 4.81 9.48 4.98
CA VAL A 285 3.65 10.16 5.58
C VAL A 285 4.06 11.11 6.71
N LEU A 286 5.01 10.73 7.54
CA LEU A 286 5.54 11.62 8.57
C LEU A 286 6.41 12.71 7.94
N ALA A 287 7.24 12.37 6.96
CA ALA A 287 8.04 13.34 6.22
C ALA A 287 7.16 14.43 5.59
N ALA A 288 6.02 14.06 4.98
CA ALA A 288 5.08 15.00 4.38
C ALA A 288 4.46 15.97 5.42
N VAL A 289 4.11 15.46 6.61
CA VAL A 289 3.60 16.32 7.69
C VAL A 289 4.67 17.30 8.17
N LEU A 290 5.89 16.82 8.38
CA LEU A 290 6.99 17.66 8.87
C LEU A 290 7.47 18.67 7.81
N ALA A 291 7.30 18.38 6.52
CA ALA A 291 7.63 19.31 5.43
C ALA A 291 6.64 20.48 5.31
N GLN A 292 5.40 20.33 5.80
CA GLN A 292 4.35 21.34 5.70
C GLN A 292 3.65 21.57 7.06
N PRO A 293 4.38 21.98 8.12
CA PRO A 293 3.83 22.04 9.48
C PRO A 293 2.63 22.99 9.59
N ALA A 294 2.62 24.10 8.87
CA ALA A 294 1.53 25.07 8.89
C ALA A 294 0.19 24.46 8.38
N ARG A 295 0.25 23.51 7.46
CA ARG A 295 -0.93 22.82 6.91
C ARG A 295 -1.60 21.91 7.95
N PHE A 296 -0.82 21.34 8.84
CA PHE A 296 -1.29 20.32 9.78
C PHE A 296 -1.42 20.83 11.22
N ALA A 297 -0.93 22.04 11.52
CA ALA A 297 -0.93 22.60 12.88
C ALA A 297 -2.33 22.57 13.52
N GLY A 298 -2.39 22.01 14.74
CA GLY A 298 -3.62 21.88 15.53
C GLY A 298 -4.65 20.86 15.01
N ARG A 299 -4.40 20.19 13.87
CA ARG A 299 -5.31 19.22 13.27
C ARG A 299 -5.13 17.80 13.81
N ASN A 300 -6.21 17.03 13.81
CA ASN A 300 -6.17 15.59 14.05
C ASN A 300 -5.80 14.87 12.73
N VAL A 301 -4.59 14.31 12.66
CA VAL A 301 -4.03 13.74 11.45
C VAL A 301 -3.83 12.23 11.58
N GLY A 302 -4.53 11.46 10.77
CA GLY A 302 -4.30 10.02 10.63
C GLY A 302 -3.13 9.74 9.68
N LEU A 303 -2.17 8.93 10.11
CA LEU A 303 -1.01 8.52 9.32
C LEU A 303 -1.00 7.00 9.17
N VAL A 304 -0.96 6.47 7.94
CA VAL A 304 -0.87 5.03 7.74
C VAL A 304 0.60 4.61 7.61
N LEU A 305 1.13 3.94 8.63
CA LEU A 305 2.44 3.29 8.60
C LEU A 305 2.33 1.99 7.82
N SER A 306 2.54 2.05 6.51
CA SER A 306 2.11 1.06 5.52
C SER A 306 2.82 -0.30 5.58
N GLY A 307 4.07 -0.34 6.08
CA GLY A 307 4.85 -1.56 6.17
C GLY A 307 6.14 -1.41 6.96
N GLY A 308 6.71 -2.55 7.37
CA GLY A 308 7.94 -2.64 8.14
C GLY A 308 8.97 -3.63 7.57
N ASN A 309 8.77 -4.10 6.34
CA ASN A 309 9.66 -5.06 5.71
C ASN A 309 10.95 -4.39 5.21
N VAL A 310 11.91 -4.26 6.09
CA VAL A 310 13.22 -3.63 5.84
C VAL A 310 14.34 -4.65 6.01
N ASP A 311 15.39 -4.51 5.22
CA ASP A 311 16.63 -5.23 5.40
C ASP A 311 17.47 -4.52 6.47
N LEU A 312 17.67 -5.20 7.61
CA LEU A 312 18.41 -4.63 8.75
C LEU A 312 19.89 -4.48 8.45
N ASP A 313 20.42 -5.25 7.50
CA ASP A 313 21.84 -5.18 7.09
C ASP A 313 22.07 -4.14 5.98
N ALA A 314 21.01 -3.48 5.49
CA ALA A 314 21.06 -2.49 4.41
C ALA A 314 20.17 -1.26 4.69
N LEU A 315 20.18 -0.78 5.92
CA LEU A 315 19.40 0.40 6.30
C LEU A 315 19.91 1.65 5.55
N PRO A 316 19.03 2.59 5.17
CA PRO A 316 19.42 3.76 4.38
C PRO A 316 20.55 4.61 4.98
N TRP A 317 20.64 4.66 6.30
CA TRP A 317 21.69 5.41 7.03
C TRP A 317 22.98 4.64 7.26
N MET A 318 23.09 3.38 6.81
CA MET A 318 24.32 2.59 6.85
C MET A 318 25.14 2.74 5.56
N ARG A 319 24.57 3.37 4.54
CA ARG A 319 25.20 3.59 3.22
C ARG A 319 25.77 5.00 3.06
N ALA A 320 25.96 5.73 4.18
CA ALA A 320 26.51 7.08 4.21
C ALA A 320 28.03 7.08 4.13
#